data_f65aa02fc4b9500e44d9d66c73f5d614
#
_entry.id   f65aa02fc4b9500e44d9d66c73f5d614
#
_cell.length_a   1.000
_cell.length_b   1.000
_cell.length_c   1.000
_cell.angle_alpha   90.00
_cell.angle_beta   90.00
_cell.angle_gamma   90.00
#
_symmetry.space_group_name_H-M   'P 1'
#
loop_
_entity.id
_entity.type
_entity.pdbx_description
1 polymer ?
#
loop_
_entity_poly.entity_id
_entity_poly.type
_entity_poly.pdbx_seq_one_letter_code
_entity_poly.pdbx_strand_id
1 'polypeptide(L)'
;FLLRADRSPNARGAELIGLGGDAANVLAAARGGQLRHLLVFQHDLFESAWPAADVRDALTRTETVVYAGTNANATSALARWVLPSAAWVERDGTFTNFEGRVQRFRQACEPLGAARPDWEWLGRLLAVLGGAPAGERAEHWFRARAASVPAFAGMSYRTLGDAGGLVAGARSTGAPVPPGGRAPVTA
;
A
#
# COMPACT_ATOMS: atom_id res chain seq x y z
N PHE A 1 6.35 -20.48 18.45
CA PHE A 1 5.81 -19.18 17.96
C PHE A 1 6.77 -18.60 16.94
N LEU A 2 6.47 -18.69 15.65
CA LEU A 2 7.19 -17.97 14.62
C LEU A 2 6.55 -16.56 14.53
N LEU A 3 7.16 -15.60 15.22
CA LEU A 3 6.88 -14.19 15.00
C LEU A 3 7.47 -13.82 13.63
N ARG A 4 6.64 -13.61 12.63
CA ARG A 4 7.09 -12.97 11.40
C ARG A 4 7.56 -11.55 11.74
N ALA A 5 8.73 -11.19 11.25
CA ALA A 5 9.34 -9.87 11.48
C ALA A 5 8.53 -8.75 10.82
N ASP A 6 7.88 -9.03 9.69
CA ASP A 6 7.06 -8.05 8.97
C ASP A 6 5.66 -7.97 9.56
N ARG A 7 5.36 -6.81 10.15
CA ARG A 7 4.05 -6.47 10.74
C ARG A 7 3.26 -5.48 9.88
N SER A 8 3.71 -5.19 8.67
CA SER A 8 3.00 -4.28 7.77
C SER A 8 1.62 -4.83 7.42
N PRO A 9 0.55 -4.06 7.57
CA PRO A 9 -0.83 -4.54 7.46
C PRO A 9 -1.16 -5.21 6.12
N ASN A 10 -0.44 -4.87 5.05
CA ASN A 10 -0.72 -5.36 3.69
C ASN A 10 0.50 -6.00 3.00
N ALA A 11 1.55 -6.36 3.75
CA ALA A 11 2.75 -6.98 3.16
C ALA A 11 2.41 -8.24 2.37
N ARG A 12 1.53 -9.10 2.92
CA ARG A 12 1.08 -10.30 2.22
C ARG A 12 0.30 -9.99 0.94
N GLY A 13 -0.50 -8.92 0.94
CA GLY A 13 -1.21 -8.45 -0.25
C GLY A 13 -0.25 -7.97 -1.33
N ALA A 14 0.75 -7.20 -0.97
CA ALA A 14 1.79 -6.73 -1.88
C ALA A 14 2.57 -7.91 -2.52
N GLU A 15 2.96 -8.89 -1.71
CA GLU A 15 3.62 -10.11 -2.18
C GLU A 15 2.77 -10.87 -3.20
N LEU A 16 1.48 -11.06 -2.92
CA LEU A 16 0.56 -11.80 -3.79
C LEU A 16 0.33 -11.15 -5.15
N ILE A 17 0.43 -9.83 -5.24
CA ILE A 17 0.33 -9.09 -6.52
C ILE A 17 1.68 -8.89 -7.21
N GLY A 18 2.75 -9.49 -6.68
CA GLY A 18 4.07 -9.40 -7.26
C GLY A 18 4.83 -8.09 -6.97
N LEU A 19 4.37 -7.30 -6.03
CA LEU A 19 5.12 -6.15 -5.50
C LEU A 19 6.10 -6.62 -4.42
N GLY A 20 6.90 -7.62 -4.76
CA GLY A 20 7.98 -8.12 -3.92
C GLY A 20 9.30 -7.59 -4.47
N GLY A 21 9.84 -6.56 -3.85
CA GLY A 21 11.17 -6.05 -4.16
C GLY A 21 11.93 -5.80 -2.88
N ASP A 22 13.24 -5.83 -2.96
CA ASP A 22 14.10 -5.40 -1.87
C ASP A 22 14.30 -3.88 -1.99
N ALA A 23 13.73 -3.13 -1.06
CA ALA A 23 13.87 -1.69 -1.00
C ALA A 23 15.34 -1.25 -0.85
N ALA A 24 16.21 -2.10 -0.25
CA ALA A 24 17.64 -1.85 -0.18
C ALA A 24 18.28 -1.84 -1.58
N ASN A 25 17.86 -2.74 -2.47
CA ASN A 25 18.34 -2.75 -3.86
C ASN A 25 17.89 -1.50 -4.62
N VAL A 26 16.65 -1.03 -4.39
CA VAL A 26 16.15 0.22 -4.99
C VAL A 26 16.99 1.41 -4.51
N LEU A 27 17.27 1.48 -3.21
CA LEU A 27 18.09 2.53 -2.62
C LEU A 27 19.53 2.50 -3.16
N ALA A 28 20.12 1.31 -3.27
CA ALA A 28 21.46 1.13 -3.84
C ALA A 28 21.51 1.57 -5.32
N ALA A 29 20.52 1.21 -6.12
CA ALA A 29 20.40 1.63 -7.52
C ALA A 29 20.24 3.15 -7.66
N ALA A 30 19.44 3.78 -6.78
CA ALA A 30 19.30 5.23 -6.73
C ALA A 30 20.65 5.92 -6.42
N ARG A 31 21.38 5.45 -5.40
CA ARG A 31 22.73 5.93 -5.05
C ARG A 31 23.72 5.74 -6.19
N GLY A 32 23.60 4.63 -6.91
CA GLY A 32 24.44 4.35 -8.10
C GLY A 32 24.07 5.18 -9.34
N GLY A 33 23.07 6.07 -9.26
CA GLY A 33 22.62 6.87 -10.40
C GLY A 33 21.91 6.07 -11.50
N GLN A 34 21.44 4.86 -11.16
CA GLN A 34 20.77 3.96 -12.12
C GLN A 34 19.27 4.26 -12.23
N LEU A 35 18.69 5.04 -11.30
CA LEU A 35 17.29 5.43 -11.30
C LEU A 35 17.14 6.89 -11.69
N ARG A 36 16.36 7.14 -12.75
CA ARG A 36 15.96 8.50 -13.14
C ARG A 36 14.77 8.99 -12.33
N HIS A 37 13.85 8.10 -11.99
CA HIS A 37 12.61 8.44 -11.31
C HIS A 37 12.40 7.52 -10.11
N LEU A 38 12.05 8.08 -8.96
CA LEU A 38 11.70 7.36 -7.74
C LEU A 38 10.37 7.88 -7.21
N LEU A 39 9.41 6.96 -7.03
CA LEU A 39 8.13 7.27 -6.41
C LEU A 39 8.09 6.64 -5.02
N VAL A 40 7.86 7.45 -4.00
CA VAL A 40 7.76 7.03 -2.60
C VAL A 40 6.36 7.31 -2.11
N PHE A 41 5.67 6.25 -1.67
CA PHE A 41 4.30 6.36 -1.17
C PHE A 41 4.22 6.04 0.31
N GLN A 42 3.64 6.95 1.09
CA GLN A 42 3.23 6.77 2.50
C GLN A 42 4.37 6.33 3.45
N HIS A 43 5.64 6.58 3.09
CA HIS A 43 6.76 6.12 3.90
C HIS A 43 7.86 7.18 4.00
N ASP A 44 8.31 7.47 5.22
CA ASP A 44 9.52 8.26 5.43
C ASP A 44 10.75 7.34 5.39
N LEU A 45 11.55 7.46 4.33
CA LEU A 45 12.76 6.64 4.16
C LEU A 45 13.79 6.89 5.28
N PHE A 46 13.77 8.06 5.93
CA PHE A 46 14.66 8.37 7.05
C PHE A 46 14.26 7.69 8.36
N GLU A 47 13.02 7.19 8.47
CA GLU A 47 12.57 6.36 9.60
C GLU A 47 12.86 4.86 9.41
N SER A 48 13.48 4.49 8.30
CA SER A 48 13.88 3.13 8.00
C SER A 48 15.20 2.77 8.70
N ALA A 49 15.56 1.49 8.67
CA ALA A 49 16.82 0.99 9.23
C ALA A 49 18.07 1.40 8.43
N TRP A 50 17.93 2.14 7.34
CA TRP A 50 19.06 2.59 6.51
C TRP A 50 19.76 3.81 7.11
N PRO A 51 21.08 3.93 6.91
CA PRO A 51 21.81 5.15 7.31
C PRO A 51 21.22 6.39 6.62
N ALA A 52 20.95 7.44 7.38
CA ALA A 52 20.38 8.68 6.86
C ALA A 52 21.21 9.32 5.73
N ALA A 53 22.53 9.14 5.76
CA ALA A 53 23.42 9.59 4.70
C ALA A 53 23.14 8.86 3.38
N ASP A 54 22.88 7.54 3.43
CA ASP A 54 22.61 6.73 2.26
C ASP A 54 21.25 7.10 1.64
N VAL A 55 20.23 7.34 2.47
CA VAL A 55 18.93 7.82 2.02
C VAL A 55 19.04 9.17 1.35
N ARG A 56 19.77 10.11 1.97
CA ARG A 56 20.00 11.45 1.40
C ARG A 56 20.72 11.38 0.06
N ASP A 57 21.78 10.58 -0.02
CA ASP A 57 22.56 10.40 -1.25
C ASP A 57 21.70 9.80 -2.38
N ALA A 58 20.87 8.80 -2.08
CA ALA A 58 19.94 8.21 -3.03
C ALA A 58 18.94 9.24 -3.57
N LEU A 59 18.28 10.00 -2.68
CA LEU A 59 17.28 10.98 -3.06
C LEU A 59 17.87 12.14 -3.86
N THR A 60 19.09 12.60 -3.51
CA THR A 60 19.74 13.72 -4.21
C THR A 60 20.33 13.33 -5.57
N ARG A 61 20.71 12.06 -5.77
CA ARG A 61 21.21 11.56 -7.06
C ARG A 61 20.11 11.16 -8.03
N THR A 62 18.90 10.98 -7.56
CA THR A 62 17.74 10.65 -8.41
C THR A 62 17.23 11.93 -9.08
N GLU A 63 17.11 11.92 -10.42
CA GLU A 63 16.68 13.09 -11.22
C GLU A 63 15.31 13.61 -10.79
N THR A 64 14.39 12.71 -10.54
CA THR A 64 13.04 13.06 -10.10
C THR A 64 12.59 12.16 -8.96
N VAL A 65 12.37 12.75 -7.79
CA VAL A 65 11.74 12.11 -6.65
C VAL A 65 10.33 12.66 -6.50
N VAL A 66 9.35 11.78 -6.50
CA VAL A 66 7.94 12.10 -6.19
C VAL A 66 7.61 11.46 -4.85
N TYR A 67 7.17 12.26 -3.90
CA TYR A 67 6.66 11.78 -2.63
C TYR A 67 5.14 11.93 -2.59
N ALA A 68 4.44 10.89 -2.20
CA ALA A 68 3.01 10.93 -1.94
C ALA A 68 2.74 10.46 -0.50
N GLY A 69 2.16 11.31 0.33
CA GLY A 69 1.93 10.97 1.74
C GLY A 69 0.97 11.91 2.44
N THR A 70 0.61 11.54 3.66
CA THR A 70 -0.35 12.28 4.50
C THR A 70 0.28 13.42 5.27
N ASN A 71 1.59 13.37 5.50
CA ASN A 71 2.32 14.35 6.29
C ASN A 71 3.63 14.74 5.63
N ALA A 72 4.07 15.97 5.85
CA ALA A 72 5.43 16.38 5.53
C ALA A 72 6.44 15.66 6.44
N ASN A 73 7.55 15.22 5.87
CA ASN A 73 8.62 14.50 6.56
C ASN A 73 9.98 14.74 5.88
N ALA A 74 11.04 14.09 6.37
CA ALA A 74 12.38 14.28 5.84
C ALA A 74 12.52 13.82 4.37
N THR A 75 11.81 12.76 3.95
CA THR A 75 11.78 12.31 2.56
C THR A 75 11.08 13.32 1.66
N SER A 76 9.92 13.84 2.08
CA SER A 76 9.17 14.84 1.30
C SER A 76 9.93 16.14 1.13
N ALA A 77 10.76 16.51 2.11
CA ALA A 77 11.60 17.71 2.05
C ALA A 77 12.68 17.65 0.94
N LEU A 78 13.05 16.44 0.50
CA LEU A 78 14.01 16.22 -0.59
C LEU A 78 13.32 15.83 -1.91
N ALA A 79 12.01 15.66 -1.92
CA ALA A 79 11.26 15.33 -3.12
C ALA A 79 11.10 16.56 -4.03
N ARG A 80 11.19 16.35 -5.33
CA ARG A 80 10.89 17.38 -6.33
C ARG A 80 9.39 17.69 -6.41
N TRP A 81 8.57 16.68 -6.20
CA TRP A 81 7.12 16.78 -6.22
C TRP A 81 6.53 16.11 -5.00
N VAL A 82 5.62 16.81 -4.34
CA VAL A 82 4.88 16.27 -3.19
C VAL A 82 3.40 16.24 -3.55
N LEU A 83 2.81 15.05 -3.48
CA LEU A 83 1.41 14.80 -3.72
C LEU A 83 0.71 14.54 -2.38
N PRO A 84 -0.32 15.29 -2.01
CA PRO A 84 -1.06 15.01 -0.79
C PRO A 84 -1.87 13.73 -0.96
N SER A 85 -1.64 12.75 -0.10
CA SER A 85 -2.36 11.47 -0.12
C SER A 85 -3.42 11.43 0.98
N ALA A 86 -4.54 10.78 0.66
CA ALA A 86 -5.58 10.49 1.63
C ALA A 86 -5.10 9.45 2.66
N ALA A 87 -5.40 9.68 3.92
CA ALA A 87 -5.19 8.70 4.97
C ALA A 87 -6.09 7.47 4.77
N TRP A 88 -5.80 6.37 5.48
CA TRP A 88 -6.60 5.15 5.32
C TRP A 88 -8.08 5.34 5.71
N VAL A 89 -8.40 6.23 6.64
CA VAL A 89 -9.77 6.60 7.03
C VAL A 89 -10.49 7.47 6.01
N GLU A 90 -9.76 8.09 5.09
CA GLU A 90 -10.25 9.01 4.07
C GLU A 90 -10.42 8.34 2.70
N ARG A 91 -10.29 7.01 2.62
CA ARG A 91 -10.38 6.26 1.37
C ARG A 91 -10.96 4.87 1.56
N ASP A 92 -11.48 4.28 0.50
CA ASP A 92 -11.79 2.85 0.41
C ASP A 92 -10.55 2.04 0.03
N GLY A 93 -10.51 0.78 0.46
CA GLY A 93 -9.45 -0.14 0.08
C GLY A 93 -9.61 -1.53 0.66
N THR A 94 -8.56 -2.33 0.49
CA THR A 94 -8.43 -3.66 1.10
C THR A 94 -7.07 -3.85 1.70
N PHE A 95 -6.99 -4.58 2.81
CA PHE A 95 -5.76 -5.11 3.37
C PHE A 95 -5.80 -6.64 3.35
N THR A 96 -4.66 -7.25 3.08
CA THR A 96 -4.48 -8.69 3.23
C THR A 96 -3.56 -8.94 4.41
N ASN A 97 -4.07 -9.55 5.48
CA ASN A 97 -3.30 -9.86 6.67
C ASN A 97 -2.31 -11.01 6.44
N PHE A 98 -1.48 -11.30 7.44
CA PHE A 98 -0.46 -12.35 7.37
C PHE A 98 -1.03 -13.78 7.15
N GLU A 99 -2.29 -14.03 7.52
CA GLU A 99 -3.00 -15.29 7.27
C GLU A 99 -3.54 -15.40 5.84
N GLY A 100 -3.45 -14.33 5.06
CA GLY A 100 -4.06 -14.25 3.73
C GLY A 100 -5.54 -13.88 3.75
N ARG A 101 -6.03 -13.30 4.85
CA ARG A 101 -7.40 -12.76 4.89
C ARG A 101 -7.43 -11.39 4.28
N VAL A 102 -8.19 -11.23 3.22
CA VAL A 102 -8.49 -9.96 2.56
C VAL A 102 -9.68 -9.32 3.26
N GLN A 103 -9.49 -8.13 3.79
CA GLN A 103 -10.52 -7.38 4.48
C GLN A 103 -10.69 -6.02 3.82
N ARG A 104 -11.93 -5.62 3.59
CA ARG A 104 -12.27 -4.29 3.09
C ARG A 104 -12.29 -3.30 4.25
N PHE A 105 -11.76 -2.12 4.02
CA PHE A 105 -12.01 -0.94 4.84
C PHE A 105 -12.76 0.11 4.02
N ARG A 106 -13.55 0.93 4.70
CA ARG A 106 -14.41 1.94 4.08
C ARG A 106 -13.94 3.33 4.47
N GLN A 107 -14.10 4.25 3.56
CA GLN A 107 -13.93 5.66 3.83
C GLN A 107 -14.87 6.09 4.97
N ALA A 108 -14.30 6.73 5.99
CA ALA A 108 -15.04 7.23 7.16
C ALA A 108 -15.21 8.75 7.13
N CYS A 109 -14.32 9.47 6.45
CA CYS A 109 -14.37 10.92 6.29
C CYS A 109 -13.80 11.35 4.93
N GLU A 110 -14.14 12.55 4.50
CA GLU A 110 -13.62 13.10 3.24
C GLU A 110 -12.13 13.48 3.38
N PRO A 111 -11.34 13.28 2.31
CA PRO A 111 -9.96 13.71 2.27
C PRO A 111 -9.81 15.22 2.50
N LEU A 112 -8.79 15.62 3.24
CA LEU A 112 -8.55 17.03 3.53
C LEU A 112 -7.97 17.77 2.29
N GLY A 113 -8.59 18.86 1.90
CA GLY A 113 -8.09 19.75 0.85
C GLY A 113 -7.90 19.05 -0.50
N ALA A 114 -6.66 19.02 -1.01
CA ALA A 114 -6.32 18.40 -2.28
C ALA A 114 -5.87 16.93 -2.14
N ALA A 115 -5.95 16.34 -0.94
CA ALA A 115 -5.53 14.96 -0.71
C ALA A 115 -6.42 13.99 -1.51
N ARG A 116 -5.79 12.96 -2.07
CA ARG A 116 -6.45 11.93 -2.88
C ARG A 116 -5.92 10.55 -2.52
N PRO A 117 -6.72 9.49 -2.68
CA PRO A 117 -6.24 8.12 -2.55
C PRO A 117 -5.05 7.84 -3.49
N ASP A 118 -4.08 7.06 -3.03
CA ASP A 118 -2.88 6.71 -3.81
C ASP A 118 -3.25 6.05 -5.15
N TRP A 119 -4.30 5.22 -5.19
CA TRP A 119 -4.77 4.60 -6.43
C TRP A 119 -5.27 5.63 -7.46
N GLU A 120 -5.77 6.79 -7.02
CA GLU A 120 -6.19 7.85 -7.93
C GLU A 120 -4.96 8.56 -8.53
N TRP A 121 -3.94 8.88 -7.73
CA TRP A 121 -2.67 9.43 -8.22
C TRP A 121 -2.00 8.49 -9.22
N LEU A 122 -1.91 7.20 -8.88
CA LEU A 122 -1.33 6.18 -9.76
C LEU A 122 -2.17 5.98 -11.03
N GLY A 123 -3.49 6.02 -10.94
CA GLY A 123 -4.38 5.93 -12.08
C GLY A 123 -4.22 7.10 -13.06
N ARG A 124 -4.09 8.32 -12.54
CA ARG A 124 -3.81 9.51 -13.36
C ARG A 124 -2.44 9.43 -14.03
N LEU A 125 -1.41 9.00 -13.30
CA LEU A 125 -0.08 8.78 -13.86
C LEU A 125 -0.12 7.71 -14.96
N LEU A 126 -0.79 6.60 -14.72
CA LEU A 126 -0.96 5.53 -15.71
C LEU A 126 -1.64 6.05 -16.99
N ALA A 127 -2.69 6.86 -16.86
CA ALA A 127 -3.38 7.45 -18.02
C ALA A 127 -2.45 8.38 -18.84
N VAL A 128 -1.65 9.20 -18.17
CA VAL A 128 -0.67 10.07 -18.83
C VAL A 128 0.40 9.26 -19.58
N LEU A 129 0.78 8.11 -19.04
CA LEU A 129 1.73 7.18 -19.67
C LEU A 129 1.11 6.29 -20.77
N GLY A 130 -0.15 6.56 -21.15
CA GLY A 130 -0.85 5.82 -22.20
C GLY A 130 -1.48 4.50 -21.76
N GLY A 131 -1.49 4.21 -20.46
CA GLY A 131 -2.17 3.04 -19.91
C GLY A 131 -3.67 3.30 -19.68
N ALA A 132 -4.42 2.22 -19.46
CA ALA A 132 -5.85 2.28 -19.16
C ALA A 132 -6.08 2.10 -17.65
N PRO A 133 -6.53 3.14 -16.90
CA PRO A 133 -6.91 2.98 -15.51
C PRO A 133 -8.08 2.00 -15.35
N ALA A 134 -8.08 1.23 -14.27
CA ALA A 134 -9.14 0.26 -14.01
C ALA A 134 -10.50 0.90 -13.70
N GLY A 135 -10.52 2.20 -13.36
CA GLY A 135 -11.73 2.99 -13.10
C GLY A 135 -11.55 4.00 -11.97
N GLU A 136 -12.64 4.64 -11.59
CA GLU A 136 -12.67 5.80 -10.70
C GLU A 136 -12.92 5.46 -9.22
N ARG A 137 -12.93 4.17 -8.85
CA ARG A 137 -13.17 3.72 -7.46
C ARG A 137 -12.21 2.58 -7.11
N ALA A 138 -11.85 2.49 -5.84
CA ALA A 138 -10.99 1.42 -5.31
C ALA A 138 -11.51 0.02 -5.69
N GLU A 139 -12.84 -0.17 -5.70
CA GLU A 139 -13.48 -1.42 -6.10
C GLU A 139 -13.12 -1.85 -7.53
N HIS A 140 -13.00 -0.91 -8.47
CA HIS A 140 -12.62 -1.21 -9.86
C HIS A 140 -11.20 -1.76 -9.94
N TRP A 141 -10.29 -1.18 -9.18
CA TRP A 141 -8.90 -1.63 -9.08
C TRP A 141 -8.79 -3.01 -8.42
N PHE A 142 -9.55 -3.23 -7.33
CA PHE A 142 -9.60 -4.54 -6.69
C PHE A 142 -10.17 -5.60 -7.64
N ARG A 143 -11.26 -5.32 -8.37
CA ARG A 143 -11.84 -6.22 -9.35
C ARG A 143 -10.87 -6.56 -10.47
N ALA A 144 -10.11 -5.59 -10.98
CA ALA A 144 -9.08 -5.82 -11.98
C ALA A 144 -7.98 -6.76 -11.44
N ARG A 145 -7.58 -6.59 -10.16
CA ARG A 145 -6.62 -7.50 -9.52
C ARG A 145 -7.19 -8.89 -9.30
N ALA A 146 -8.43 -9.00 -8.84
CA ALA A 146 -9.10 -10.28 -8.64
C ALA A 146 -9.26 -11.08 -9.95
N ALA A 147 -9.36 -10.40 -11.08
CA ALA A 147 -9.42 -11.04 -12.40
C ALA A 147 -8.04 -11.53 -12.88
N SER A 148 -6.94 -10.93 -12.44
CA SER A 148 -5.59 -11.21 -12.94
C SER A 148 -4.70 -11.98 -11.97
N VAL A 149 -5.02 -11.99 -10.68
CA VAL A 149 -4.23 -12.63 -9.63
C VAL A 149 -4.98 -13.83 -9.06
N PRO A 150 -4.52 -15.06 -9.30
CA PRO A 150 -5.23 -16.28 -8.89
C PRO A 150 -5.57 -16.33 -7.39
N ALA A 151 -4.72 -15.77 -6.53
CA ALA A 151 -4.96 -15.73 -5.10
C ALA A 151 -6.27 -15.00 -4.71
N PHE A 152 -6.72 -14.04 -5.51
CA PHE A 152 -7.93 -13.24 -5.29
C PHE A 152 -9.13 -13.70 -6.17
N ALA A 153 -9.00 -14.82 -6.88
CA ALA A 153 -10.04 -15.27 -7.80
C ALA A 153 -11.43 -15.39 -7.10
N GLY A 154 -12.45 -14.85 -7.74
CA GLY A 154 -13.83 -14.85 -7.21
C GLY A 154 -14.11 -13.81 -6.11
N MET A 155 -13.11 -13.04 -5.68
CA MET A 155 -13.30 -12.00 -4.68
C MET A 155 -13.85 -10.70 -5.31
N SER A 156 -14.71 -10.04 -4.58
CA SER A 156 -15.23 -8.70 -4.89
C SER A 156 -15.56 -7.98 -3.58
N TYR A 157 -15.77 -6.69 -3.61
CA TYR A 157 -16.22 -5.96 -2.43
C TYR A 157 -17.52 -6.52 -1.84
N ARG A 158 -18.39 -7.08 -2.69
CA ARG A 158 -19.62 -7.74 -2.26
C ARG A 158 -19.36 -9.06 -1.55
N THR A 159 -18.47 -9.91 -2.11
CA THR A 159 -18.20 -11.25 -1.53
C THR A 159 -17.32 -11.18 -0.28
N LEU A 160 -16.49 -10.13 -0.13
CA LEU A 160 -15.70 -9.91 1.09
C LEU A 160 -16.60 -9.61 2.30
N GLY A 161 -17.69 -8.85 2.10
CA GLY A 161 -18.54 -8.44 3.22
C GLY A 161 -17.74 -7.72 4.32
N ASP A 162 -18.17 -7.89 5.58
CA ASP A 162 -17.50 -7.30 6.75
C ASP A 162 -16.44 -8.25 7.36
N ALA A 163 -16.59 -9.55 7.14
CA ALA A 163 -15.67 -10.57 7.68
C ALA A 163 -14.41 -10.78 6.82
N GLY A 164 -14.41 -10.31 5.59
CA GLY A 164 -13.37 -10.58 4.60
C GLY A 164 -13.38 -12.01 4.06
N GLY A 165 -12.43 -12.34 3.20
CA GLY A 165 -12.24 -13.64 2.57
C GLY A 165 -10.80 -14.11 2.63
N LEU A 166 -10.57 -15.42 2.71
CA LEU A 166 -9.23 -15.99 2.63
C LEU A 166 -8.81 -16.13 1.16
N VAL A 167 -7.57 -15.78 0.85
CA VAL A 167 -6.99 -16.05 -0.47
C VAL A 167 -6.91 -17.53 -0.76
N ALA A 168 -6.94 -17.91 -2.02
CA ALA A 168 -6.84 -19.30 -2.44
C ALA A 168 -5.57 -19.97 -1.86
N GLY A 169 -5.73 -21.14 -1.23
CA GLY A 169 -4.63 -21.88 -0.60
C GLY A 169 -4.22 -21.41 0.80
N ALA A 170 -4.80 -20.33 1.34
CA ALA A 170 -4.58 -19.95 2.73
C ALA A 170 -5.31 -20.91 3.69
N ARG A 171 -4.65 -21.27 4.80
CA ARG A 171 -5.28 -22.04 5.89
C ARG A 171 -5.66 -21.08 7.00
N SER A 172 -6.93 -21.08 7.41
CA SER A 172 -7.35 -20.39 8.63
C SER A 172 -6.71 -21.07 9.83
N THR A 173 -5.88 -20.36 10.57
CA THR A 173 -5.26 -20.84 11.82
C THR A 173 -6.04 -20.40 13.05
N GLY A 174 -7.13 -19.63 12.88
CA GLY A 174 -7.97 -19.12 13.97
C GLY A 174 -9.43 -19.51 13.86
N ALA A 175 -10.07 -19.68 14.99
CA ALA A 175 -11.52 -19.79 15.06
C ALA A 175 -12.17 -18.52 14.45
N PRO A 176 -13.35 -18.63 13.78
CA PRO A 176 -14.02 -17.45 13.27
C PRO A 176 -14.36 -16.51 14.43
N VAL A 177 -13.94 -15.24 14.30
CA VAL A 177 -14.36 -14.19 15.25
C VAL A 177 -15.86 -13.99 15.04
N PRO A 178 -16.70 -14.24 16.06
CA PRO A 178 -18.14 -14.05 15.92
C PRO A 178 -18.43 -12.57 15.61
N PRO A 179 -19.39 -12.28 14.73
CA PRO A 179 -19.80 -10.90 14.47
C PRO A 179 -20.33 -10.28 15.77
N GLY A 180 -19.71 -9.19 16.23
CA GLY A 180 -20.15 -8.41 17.39
C GLY A 180 -19.52 -8.74 18.75
N GLY A 181 -18.53 -9.60 18.83
CA GLY A 181 -17.84 -9.90 20.09
C GLY A 181 -16.85 -8.80 20.48
N ARG A 182 -17.20 -7.94 21.46
CA ARG A 182 -16.23 -7.13 22.20
C ARG A 182 -15.28 -8.09 22.92
N ALA A 183 -13.98 -7.97 22.67
CA ALA A 183 -12.98 -8.62 23.49
C ALA A 183 -13.12 -8.12 24.94
N PRO A 184 -13.08 -8.99 25.98
CA PRO A 184 -13.06 -8.53 27.35
C PRO A 184 -11.79 -7.72 27.61
N VAL A 185 -11.97 -6.48 28.06
CA VAL A 185 -10.88 -5.68 28.60
C VAL A 185 -10.56 -6.26 29.98
N THR A 186 -9.49 -7.02 30.08
CA THR A 186 -8.94 -7.39 31.38
C THR A 186 -8.19 -6.20 31.93
N ALA A 187 -8.62 -5.75 33.12
CA ALA A 187 -8.00 -4.69 33.91
C ALA A 187 -6.62 -5.11 34.40
#